data_5ef61df0c3fe859da5410310dc05c637
#
_entry.id   5ef61df0c3fe859da5410310dc05c637
#
_cell.length_a   1.000
_cell.length_b   1.000
_cell.length_c   1.000
_cell.angle_alpha   90.00
_cell.angle_beta   90.00
_cell.angle_gamma   90.00
#
_symmetry.space_group_name_H-M   'P 1'
#
loop_
_entity.id
_entity.type
_entity.pdbx_description
1 polymer ?
#
loop_
_entity_poly.entity_id
_entity_poly.type
_entity_poly.pdbx_seq_one_letter_code
_entity_poly.pdbx_strand_id
1 'polypeptide(L)'
;MGGPWQFGWGPQDDGEAIAAILTSLEEGINWIDTAPIYGCGHSEQLIGKALKQTSRKPFIATKCGLLWNEKREKISYLKGKSIREECYASLDRLGVELIDLYQLHWPEPQEDIEQAWEEMAKLAQEGKVRYIGVSNFNLGQIECIRKIAPVASLQPPYNMLHREIEDELLGYCAENNIGVVVYSPMCRGLLTSKFSQERLAGLPLDDHRRRKPDFQEPQFTATLQLVDRLRPVAERNDITLAQLAISWVLRRSEVTAAIVGARRPEQIAETAKASDWKLADEDIEEIEQLLAERQKKLNTK
;
A
#
# COMPACT_ATOMS: atom_id res chain seq x y z
N MET A 1 6.37 -6.80 -5.36
CA MET A 1 7.30 -7.62 -6.19
C MET A 1 8.49 -8.18 -5.38
N GLY A 2 8.26 -8.57 -4.13
CA GLY A 2 9.32 -8.99 -3.19
C GLY A 2 9.80 -10.44 -3.30
N GLY A 3 9.32 -11.23 -4.27
CA GLY A 3 9.72 -12.62 -4.43
C GLY A 3 9.29 -13.56 -3.28
N PRO A 4 9.88 -14.75 -3.17
CA PRO A 4 9.55 -15.74 -2.13
C PRO A 4 10.18 -15.32 -0.80
N TRP A 5 9.40 -14.67 0.05
CA TRP A 5 9.81 -14.22 1.37
C TRP A 5 8.60 -13.84 2.23
N GLN A 6 8.76 -13.69 3.59
CA GLN A 6 7.63 -13.51 4.51
C GLN A 6 6.74 -12.29 4.22
N PHE A 7 7.22 -11.29 3.47
CA PHE A 7 6.44 -10.15 2.95
C PHE A 7 6.28 -10.20 1.43
N GLY A 8 6.67 -11.29 0.79
CA GLY A 8 6.48 -11.55 -0.63
C GLY A 8 5.16 -12.29 -0.91
N TRP A 9 4.85 -12.39 -2.19
CA TRP A 9 3.65 -13.05 -2.72
C TRP A 9 4.00 -14.34 -3.48
N GLY A 10 5.05 -15.03 -3.03
CA GLY A 10 5.61 -16.20 -3.69
C GLY A 10 6.59 -15.86 -4.82
N PRO A 11 7.10 -16.87 -5.55
CA PRO A 11 8.03 -16.68 -6.64
C PRO A 11 7.51 -15.68 -7.67
N GLN A 12 8.39 -14.81 -8.16
CA GLN A 12 8.10 -13.79 -9.16
C GLN A 12 9.21 -13.80 -10.20
N ASP A 13 8.84 -13.82 -11.46
CA ASP A 13 9.78 -13.62 -12.57
C ASP A 13 10.15 -12.14 -12.68
N ASP A 14 11.44 -11.84 -12.81
CA ASP A 14 11.95 -10.47 -12.87
C ASP A 14 11.51 -9.76 -14.15
N GLY A 15 11.43 -10.48 -15.28
CA GLY A 15 10.97 -9.94 -16.55
C GLY A 15 9.50 -9.56 -16.50
N GLU A 16 8.63 -10.43 -15.94
CA GLU A 16 7.22 -10.10 -15.71
C GLU A 16 7.05 -8.89 -14.77
N ALA A 17 7.88 -8.81 -13.71
CA ALA A 17 7.83 -7.70 -12.79
C ALA A 17 8.21 -6.37 -13.45
N ILE A 18 9.28 -6.36 -14.25
CA ILE A 18 9.71 -5.19 -15.03
C ILE A 18 8.65 -4.81 -16.06
N ALA A 19 8.10 -5.79 -16.79
CA ALA A 19 7.01 -5.55 -17.74
C ALA A 19 5.79 -4.92 -17.06
N ALA A 20 5.39 -5.39 -15.88
CA ALA A 20 4.28 -4.80 -15.11
C ALA A 20 4.57 -3.34 -14.69
N ILE A 21 5.82 -3.01 -14.32
CA ILE A 21 6.22 -1.63 -14.02
C ILE A 21 6.12 -0.76 -15.27
N LEU A 22 6.65 -1.22 -16.41
CA LEU A 22 6.61 -0.46 -17.66
C LEU A 22 5.17 -0.25 -18.12
N THR A 23 4.34 -1.29 -18.11
CA THR A 23 2.91 -1.18 -18.43
C THR A 23 2.20 -0.18 -17.51
N SER A 24 2.52 -0.16 -16.20
CA SER A 24 1.91 0.84 -15.30
C SER A 24 2.17 2.28 -15.76
N LEU A 25 3.39 2.55 -16.22
CA LEU A 25 3.77 3.87 -16.73
C LEU A 25 3.10 4.18 -18.08
N GLU A 26 2.90 3.18 -18.95
CA GLU A 26 2.17 3.31 -20.22
C GLU A 26 0.70 3.62 -19.98
N GLU A 27 0.07 2.99 -19.00
CA GLU A 27 -1.32 3.24 -18.57
C GLU A 27 -1.51 4.60 -17.83
N GLY A 28 -0.44 5.40 -17.72
CA GLY A 28 -0.51 6.74 -17.14
C GLY A 28 -0.32 6.80 -15.62
N ILE A 29 -0.02 5.69 -14.95
CA ILE A 29 0.36 5.71 -13.54
C ILE A 29 1.69 6.44 -13.40
N ASN A 30 1.71 7.47 -12.58
CA ASN A 30 2.86 8.35 -12.39
C ASN A 30 3.54 8.21 -11.02
N TRP A 31 3.14 7.22 -10.24
CA TRP A 31 3.63 6.96 -8.89
C TRP A 31 4.02 5.50 -8.71
N ILE A 32 5.24 5.24 -8.23
CA ILE A 32 5.71 3.91 -7.86
C ILE A 32 6.03 3.89 -6.37
N ASP A 33 5.40 2.98 -5.63
CA ASP A 33 5.67 2.74 -4.20
C ASP A 33 6.42 1.43 -3.99
N THR A 34 7.49 1.47 -3.22
CA THR A 34 8.30 0.31 -2.85
C THR A 34 8.81 0.40 -1.42
N ALA A 35 9.68 -0.53 -1.02
CA ALA A 35 10.44 -0.50 0.23
C ALA A 35 11.65 -1.43 0.16
N PRO A 36 12.75 -1.12 0.88
CA PRO A 36 13.92 -2.00 0.97
C PRO A 36 13.60 -3.40 1.48
N ILE A 37 12.65 -3.49 2.43
CA ILE A 37 12.23 -4.75 3.02
C ILE A 37 11.57 -5.70 1.99
N TYR A 38 11.07 -5.21 0.85
CA TYR A 38 10.44 -6.03 -0.17
C TYR A 38 11.49 -6.80 -0.98
N GLY A 39 11.65 -8.07 -0.64
CA GLY A 39 12.68 -8.94 -1.22
C GLY A 39 14.11 -8.55 -0.85
N CYS A 40 14.31 -7.91 0.32
CA CYS A 40 15.63 -7.50 0.80
C CYS A 40 16.38 -6.64 -0.24
N GLY A 41 15.74 -5.59 -0.73
CA GLY A 41 16.25 -4.65 -1.72
C GLY A 41 15.93 -5.01 -3.18
N HIS A 42 15.48 -6.24 -3.44
CA HIS A 42 15.23 -6.71 -4.82
C HIS A 42 14.14 -5.91 -5.54
N SER A 43 13.07 -5.51 -4.83
CA SER A 43 12.00 -4.70 -5.42
C SER A 43 12.51 -3.34 -5.93
N GLU A 44 13.37 -2.67 -5.18
CA GLU A 44 13.98 -1.39 -5.60
C GLU A 44 14.93 -1.60 -6.80
N GLN A 45 15.70 -2.69 -6.82
CA GLN A 45 16.57 -3.02 -7.97
C GLN A 45 15.76 -3.26 -9.25
N LEU A 46 14.61 -3.93 -9.17
CA LEU A 46 13.72 -4.15 -10.32
C LEU A 46 13.16 -2.82 -10.85
N ILE A 47 12.77 -1.91 -9.96
CA ILE A 47 12.33 -0.58 -10.34
C ILE A 47 13.48 0.16 -11.03
N GLY A 48 14.69 0.16 -10.46
CA GLY A 48 15.86 0.78 -11.09
C GLY A 48 16.16 0.22 -12.48
N LYS A 49 15.99 -1.11 -12.69
CA LYS A 49 16.14 -1.74 -14.02
C LYS A 49 15.02 -1.30 -14.98
N ALA A 50 13.78 -1.17 -14.52
CA ALA A 50 12.65 -0.71 -15.34
C ALA A 50 12.83 0.76 -15.75
N LEU A 51 13.25 1.63 -14.82
CA LEU A 51 13.47 3.06 -15.09
C LEU A 51 14.53 3.31 -16.17
N LYS A 52 15.53 2.41 -16.32
CA LYS A 52 16.51 2.48 -17.40
C LYS A 52 15.95 2.13 -18.78
N GLN A 53 14.76 1.53 -18.86
CA GLN A 53 14.11 1.10 -20.11
C GLN A 53 13.02 2.06 -20.58
N THR A 54 12.79 3.18 -19.87
CA THR A 54 11.78 4.17 -20.21
C THR A 54 12.31 5.59 -20.06
N SER A 55 11.76 6.51 -20.82
CA SER A 55 11.99 7.96 -20.66
C SER A 55 11.03 8.60 -19.64
N ARG A 56 10.00 7.89 -19.18
CA ARG A 56 9.06 8.37 -18.17
C ARG A 56 9.73 8.52 -16.82
N LYS A 57 9.37 9.56 -16.09
CA LYS A 57 9.90 9.84 -14.74
C LYS A 57 8.76 9.81 -13.73
N PRO A 58 8.41 8.65 -13.21
CA PRO A 58 7.38 8.57 -12.17
C PRO A 58 7.88 9.16 -10.86
N PHE A 59 6.96 9.55 -10.01
CA PHE A 59 7.21 9.89 -8.62
C PHE A 59 7.60 8.60 -7.85
N ILE A 60 8.78 8.57 -7.26
CA ILE A 60 9.31 7.40 -6.56
C ILE A 60 9.13 7.55 -5.05
N ALA A 61 8.36 6.65 -4.47
CA ALA A 61 8.19 6.52 -3.02
C ALA A 61 8.87 5.24 -2.53
N THR A 62 9.70 5.36 -1.49
CA THR A 62 10.25 4.21 -0.77
C THR A 62 10.25 4.47 0.74
N LYS A 63 10.71 3.50 1.52
CA LYS A 63 10.55 3.52 2.97
C LYS A 63 11.84 3.18 3.70
N CYS A 64 11.87 3.38 5.02
CA CYS A 64 12.98 3.00 5.89
C CYS A 64 12.48 2.52 7.27
N GLY A 65 13.43 2.13 8.12
CA GLY A 65 13.15 1.69 9.48
C GLY A 65 12.82 0.21 9.61
N LEU A 66 12.86 -0.54 8.50
CA LEU A 66 12.76 -1.99 8.50
C LEU A 66 13.97 -2.61 7.83
N LEU A 67 14.84 -3.18 8.64
CA LEU A 67 16.02 -3.93 8.24
C LEU A 67 15.73 -5.43 8.19
N TRP A 68 16.71 -6.21 7.78
CA TRP A 68 16.71 -7.66 7.83
C TRP A 68 18.07 -8.20 8.26
N ASN A 69 18.07 -9.35 8.93
CA ASN A 69 19.30 -10.07 9.30
C ASN A 69 19.71 -11.08 8.20
N GLU A 70 20.79 -11.83 8.47
CA GLU A 70 21.29 -12.87 7.55
C GLU A 70 20.27 -13.98 7.27
N LYS A 71 19.34 -14.22 8.21
CA LYS A 71 18.22 -15.17 8.06
C LYS A 71 17.02 -14.55 7.34
N ARG A 72 17.13 -13.29 6.86
CA ARG A 72 16.05 -12.52 6.27
C ARG A 72 14.85 -12.29 7.20
N GLU A 73 15.10 -12.23 8.52
CA GLU A 73 14.07 -11.87 9.50
C GLU A 73 14.01 -10.35 9.65
N LYS A 74 12.78 -9.82 9.75
CA LYS A 74 12.54 -8.38 9.90
C LYS A 74 13.07 -7.88 11.25
N ILE A 75 13.75 -6.74 11.19
CA ILE A 75 14.19 -5.96 12.35
C ILE A 75 13.63 -4.54 12.21
N SER A 76 12.86 -4.08 13.21
CA SER A 76 12.44 -2.67 13.28
C SER A 76 13.57 -1.86 13.94
N TYR A 77 14.03 -0.79 13.26
CA TYR A 77 15.18 -0.01 13.73
C TYR A 77 15.14 1.42 13.19
N LEU A 78 14.99 2.40 14.09
CA LEU A 78 14.73 3.80 13.75
C LEU A 78 15.86 4.77 14.18
N LYS A 79 17.09 4.27 14.39
CA LYS A 79 18.21 5.16 14.71
C LYS A 79 18.61 6.01 13.51
N GLY A 80 18.86 7.31 13.73
CA GLY A 80 19.15 8.27 12.66
C GLY A 80 20.27 7.84 11.71
N LYS A 81 21.36 7.24 12.24
CA LYS A 81 22.44 6.71 11.39
C LYS A 81 21.95 5.63 10.42
N SER A 82 21.08 4.71 10.88
CA SER A 82 20.49 3.68 10.04
C SER A 82 19.59 4.27 8.95
N ILE A 83 18.71 5.22 9.33
CA ILE A 83 17.82 5.92 8.39
C ILE A 83 18.61 6.54 7.25
N ARG A 84 19.75 7.17 7.55
CA ARG A 84 20.65 7.75 6.55
C ARG A 84 21.27 6.69 5.65
N GLU A 85 21.82 5.63 6.23
CA GLU A 85 22.43 4.51 5.50
C GLU A 85 21.41 3.81 4.58
N GLU A 86 20.18 3.59 5.07
CA GLU A 86 19.06 3.04 4.30
C GLU A 86 18.69 3.95 3.11
N CYS A 87 18.66 5.28 3.30
CA CYS A 87 18.38 6.23 2.24
C CYS A 87 19.41 6.13 1.10
N TYR A 88 20.71 6.18 1.40
CA TYR A 88 21.75 6.06 0.38
C TYR A 88 21.72 4.70 -0.34
N ALA A 89 21.47 3.62 0.41
CA ALA A 89 21.34 2.30 -0.18
C ALA A 89 20.09 2.19 -1.10
N SER A 90 19.00 2.88 -0.78
CA SER A 90 17.80 2.95 -1.64
C SER A 90 18.06 3.77 -2.91
N LEU A 91 18.74 4.93 -2.80
CA LEU A 91 19.16 5.73 -3.95
C LEU A 91 20.01 4.90 -4.94
N ASP A 92 20.97 4.14 -4.41
CA ASP A 92 21.83 3.25 -5.21
C ASP A 92 21.04 2.15 -5.90
N ARG A 93 20.18 1.41 -5.18
CA ARG A 93 19.37 0.32 -5.76
C ARG A 93 18.37 0.81 -6.80
N LEU A 94 17.76 1.96 -6.57
CA LEU A 94 16.82 2.60 -7.52
C LEU A 94 17.57 3.24 -8.70
N GLY A 95 18.85 3.58 -8.56
CA GLY A 95 19.63 4.29 -9.56
C GLY A 95 19.17 5.72 -9.79
N VAL A 96 18.75 6.41 -8.74
CA VAL A 96 18.27 7.80 -8.76
C VAL A 96 19.09 8.67 -7.80
N GLU A 97 19.18 9.96 -8.08
CA GLU A 97 19.89 10.92 -7.22
C GLU A 97 19.01 11.49 -6.11
N LEU A 98 17.68 11.41 -6.27
CA LEU A 98 16.66 11.94 -5.37
C LEU A 98 15.51 10.94 -5.26
N ILE A 99 15.07 10.67 -4.03
CA ILE A 99 13.81 9.98 -3.75
C ILE A 99 12.71 11.04 -3.60
N ASP A 100 11.59 10.89 -4.33
CA ASP A 100 10.52 11.88 -4.26
C ASP A 100 9.78 11.85 -2.92
N LEU A 101 9.49 10.66 -2.37
CA LEU A 101 8.90 10.50 -1.04
C LEU A 101 9.62 9.41 -0.26
N TYR A 102 10.16 9.77 0.90
CA TYR A 102 10.81 8.84 1.82
C TYR A 102 9.96 8.70 3.08
N GLN A 103 9.64 7.47 3.50
CA GLN A 103 8.65 7.24 4.54
C GLN A 103 9.19 6.36 5.67
N LEU A 104 8.92 6.71 6.92
CA LEU A 104 9.04 5.76 8.02
C LEU A 104 7.98 4.67 7.84
N HIS A 105 8.41 3.41 7.70
CA HIS A 105 7.53 2.29 7.33
C HIS A 105 6.59 1.90 8.48
N TRP A 106 7.10 1.93 9.72
CA TRP A 106 6.37 1.66 10.95
C TRP A 106 6.92 2.52 12.09
N PRO A 107 6.08 2.94 13.05
CA PRO A 107 6.53 3.69 14.23
C PRO A 107 7.14 2.79 15.30
N GLU A 108 8.08 1.92 14.91
CA GLU A 108 8.68 0.91 15.80
C GLU A 108 10.22 0.90 15.68
N PRO A 109 10.94 1.01 16.80
CA PRO A 109 10.45 1.24 18.16
C PRO A 109 9.94 2.67 18.38
N GLN A 110 8.89 2.83 19.19
CA GLN A 110 8.19 4.11 19.35
C GLN A 110 9.09 5.21 19.96
N GLU A 111 9.98 4.88 20.85
CA GLU A 111 10.91 5.79 21.51
C GLU A 111 11.91 6.44 20.54
N ASP A 112 12.07 5.89 19.34
CA ASP A 112 13.05 6.37 18.35
C ASP A 112 12.41 7.19 17.22
N ILE A 113 11.07 7.36 17.17
CA ILE A 113 10.40 8.02 16.04
C ILE A 113 10.82 9.48 15.85
N GLU A 114 11.03 10.22 16.93
CA GLU A 114 11.45 11.63 16.86
C GLU A 114 12.87 11.75 16.30
N GLN A 115 13.80 10.92 16.77
CA GLN A 115 15.17 10.88 16.25
C GLN A 115 15.22 10.50 14.77
N ALA A 116 14.42 9.50 14.38
CA ALA A 116 14.30 9.10 12.97
C ALA A 116 13.76 10.25 12.12
N TRP A 117 12.74 10.95 12.61
CA TRP A 117 12.12 12.06 11.90
C TRP A 117 13.05 13.26 11.75
N GLU A 118 13.86 13.59 12.78
CA GLU A 118 14.93 14.58 12.67
C GLU A 118 15.92 14.26 11.56
N GLU A 119 16.30 12.99 11.44
CA GLU A 119 17.23 12.57 10.38
C GLU A 119 16.59 12.61 8.99
N MET A 120 15.30 12.25 8.88
CA MET A 120 14.53 12.41 7.64
C MET A 120 14.47 13.87 7.20
N ALA A 121 14.26 14.81 8.13
CA ALA A 121 14.25 16.24 7.85
C ALA A 121 15.62 16.74 7.35
N LYS A 122 16.74 16.25 7.91
CA LYS A 122 18.08 16.56 7.42
C LYS A 122 18.32 16.05 6.00
N LEU A 123 17.89 14.81 5.70
CA LEU A 123 17.98 14.23 4.34
C LEU A 123 17.18 15.05 3.31
N ALA A 124 16.05 15.62 3.71
CA ALA A 124 15.28 16.53 2.87
C ALA A 124 16.02 17.87 2.65
N GLN A 125 16.62 18.45 3.69
CA GLN A 125 17.42 19.67 3.58
C GLN A 125 18.67 19.47 2.70
N GLU A 126 19.25 18.29 2.73
CA GLU A 126 20.40 17.91 1.89
C GLU A 126 20.02 17.59 0.44
N GLY A 127 18.72 17.57 0.10
CA GLY A 127 18.22 17.27 -1.24
C GLY A 127 18.36 15.80 -1.63
N LYS A 128 18.47 14.89 -0.67
CA LYS A 128 18.47 13.43 -0.92
C LYS A 128 17.06 12.87 -1.07
N VAL A 129 16.09 13.50 -0.41
CA VAL A 129 14.67 13.22 -0.52
C VAL A 129 13.90 14.51 -0.73
N ARG A 130 12.81 14.50 -1.51
CA ARG A 130 12.02 15.71 -1.79
C ARG A 130 10.98 15.93 -0.72
N TYR A 131 10.25 14.87 -0.35
CA TYR A 131 9.23 14.88 0.68
C TYR A 131 9.48 13.78 1.68
N ILE A 132 9.08 14.01 2.94
CA ILE A 132 9.12 13.00 3.99
C ILE A 132 7.71 12.68 4.47
N GLY A 133 7.44 11.41 4.73
CA GLY A 133 6.13 10.91 5.12
C GLY A 133 6.22 9.74 6.10
N VAL A 134 5.07 9.24 6.49
CA VAL A 134 4.97 8.13 7.44
C VAL A 134 3.96 7.08 6.96
N SER A 135 4.14 5.85 7.42
CA SER A 135 3.19 4.77 7.20
C SER A 135 2.82 4.12 8.53
N ASN A 136 1.52 3.80 8.71
CA ASN A 136 1.00 3.14 9.92
C ASN A 136 1.11 3.94 11.23
N PHE A 137 1.23 5.24 11.15
CA PHE A 137 1.24 6.13 12.30
C PHE A 137 -0.20 6.47 12.75
N ASN A 138 -0.41 6.57 14.05
CA ASN A 138 -1.63 7.12 14.64
C ASN A 138 -1.56 8.64 14.77
N LEU A 139 -2.69 9.27 15.13
CA LEU A 139 -2.81 10.71 15.26
C LEU A 139 -1.77 11.30 16.23
N GLY A 140 -1.65 10.76 17.44
CA GLY A 140 -0.71 11.29 18.44
C GLY A 140 0.76 11.19 18.00
N GLN A 141 1.13 10.16 17.25
CA GLN A 141 2.47 10.03 16.69
C GLN A 141 2.74 11.07 15.59
N ILE A 142 1.75 11.34 14.73
CA ILE A 142 1.84 12.38 13.69
C ILE A 142 1.98 13.76 14.35
N GLU A 143 1.16 14.08 15.36
CA GLU A 143 1.24 15.33 16.09
C GLU A 143 2.59 15.54 16.78
N CYS A 144 3.19 14.46 17.30
CA CYS A 144 4.51 14.50 17.91
C CYS A 144 5.58 14.91 16.91
N ILE A 145 5.69 14.20 15.78
CA ILE A 145 6.76 14.45 14.79
C ILE A 145 6.56 15.73 13.99
N ARG A 146 5.33 16.21 13.83
CA ARG A 146 5.04 17.49 13.15
C ARG A 146 5.63 18.72 13.85
N LYS A 147 5.94 18.61 15.14
CA LYS A 147 6.64 19.68 15.88
C LYS A 147 8.10 19.84 15.43
N ILE A 148 8.67 18.79 14.83
CA ILE A 148 10.06 18.76 14.35
C ILE A 148 10.12 19.20 12.88
N ALA A 149 9.29 18.58 12.01
CA ALA A 149 9.23 18.90 10.60
C ALA A 149 7.85 18.56 10.02
N PRO A 150 7.41 19.21 8.90
CA PRO A 150 6.15 18.89 8.24
C PRO A 150 6.08 17.42 7.79
N VAL A 151 4.90 16.82 7.91
CA VAL A 151 4.59 15.50 7.36
C VAL A 151 3.88 15.70 6.03
N ALA A 152 4.50 15.25 4.93
CA ALA A 152 3.92 15.41 3.59
C ALA A 152 2.84 14.36 3.29
N SER A 153 2.97 13.13 3.83
CA SER A 153 2.00 12.07 3.58
C SER A 153 1.87 11.08 4.73
N LEU A 154 0.67 10.51 4.84
CA LEU A 154 0.37 9.32 5.64
C LEU A 154 0.02 8.16 4.70
N GLN A 155 0.62 6.97 4.93
CA GLN A 155 0.30 5.75 4.19
C GLN A 155 -0.34 4.71 5.11
N PRO A 156 -1.68 4.67 5.25
CA PRO A 156 -2.41 3.72 6.08
C PRO A 156 -3.03 2.59 5.27
N PRO A 157 -3.44 1.46 5.90
CA PRO A 157 -4.34 0.50 5.27
C PRO A 157 -5.74 1.11 5.14
N TYR A 158 -6.39 0.91 3.98
CA TYR A 158 -7.78 1.32 3.80
C TYR A 158 -8.46 0.49 2.71
N ASN A 159 -9.60 -0.08 3.04
CA ASN A 159 -10.49 -0.79 2.13
C ASN A 159 -11.87 -0.97 2.77
N MET A 160 -12.81 -1.56 2.07
CA MET A 160 -14.17 -1.81 2.54
C MET A 160 -14.26 -2.56 3.90
N LEU A 161 -13.23 -3.33 4.28
CA LEU A 161 -13.19 -4.14 5.51
C LEU A 161 -12.39 -3.50 6.64
N HIS A 162 -11.50 -2.56 6.35
CA HIS A 162 -10.62 -1.84 7.27
C HIS A 162 -10.80 -0.35 7.06
N ARG A 163 -11.58 0.29 7.94
CA ARG A 163 -12.07 1.66 7.79
C ARG A 163 -11.68 2.59 8.94
N GLU A 164 -10.84 2.13 9.84
CA GLU A 164 -10.49 2.82 11.10
C GLU A 164 -9.91 4.23 10.87
N ILE A 165 -9.35 4.48 9.68
CA ILE A 165 -8.84 5.81 9.33
C ILE A 165 -9.95 6.86 9.08
N GLU A 166 -11.19 6.43 8.85
CA GLU A 166 -12.33 7.33 8.61
C GLU A 166 -12.73 8.10 9.88
N ASP A 167 -12.45 7.55 11.07
CA ASP A 167 -12.88 8.13 12.34
C ASP A 167 -12.21 9.48 12.63
N GLU A 168 -10.88 9.57 12.48
CA GLU A 168 -10.11 10.76 12.83
C GLU A 168 -9.04 11.12 11.78
N LEU A 169 -8.30 10.12 11.28
CA LEU A 169 -7.08 10.36 10.50
C LEU A 169 -7.35 11.05 9.16
N LEU A 170 -8.42 10.69 8.44
CA LEU A 170 -8.73 11.30 7.15
C LEU A 170 -9.03 12.80 7.32
N GLY A 171 -9.91 13.14 8.25
CA GLY A 171 -10.25 14.55 8.55
C GLY A 171 -9.02 15.34 8.97
N TYR A 172 -8.25 14.80 9.92
CA TYR A 172 -7.03 15.44 10.39
C TYR A 172 -6.02 15.68 9.26
N CYS A 173 -5.80 14.69 8.40
CA CYS A 173 -4.88 14.82 7.27
C CYS A 173 -5.33 15.91 6.29
N ALA A 174 -6.63 15.96 5.97
CA ALA A 174 -7.20 16.98 5.09
C ALA A 174 -7.02 18.41 5.67
N GLU A 175 -7.36 18.60 6.95
CA GLU A 175 -7.22 19.89 7.63
C GLU A 175 -5.76 20.37 7.74
N ASN A 176 -4.81 19.43 7.73
CA ASN A 176 -3.40 19.71 7.93
C ASN A 176 -2.56 19.58 6.64
N ASN A 177 -3.19 19.47 5.48
CA ASN A 177 -2.56 19.37 4.17
C ASN A 177 -1.57 18.18 4.09
N ILE A 178 -1.93 17.04 4.70
CA ILE A 178 -1.18 15.78 4.65
C ILE A 178 -1.84 14.88 3.60
N GLY A 179 -1.12 14.51 2.54
CA GLY A 179 -1.62 13.59 1.53
C GLY A 179 -1.83 12.17 2.10
N VAL A 180 -2.96 11.55 1.79
CA VAL A 180 -3.25 10.17 2.24
C VAL A 180 -3.12 9.21 1.07
N VAL A 181 -2.15 8.30 1.14
CA VAL A 181 -1.87 7.28 0.12
C VAL A 181 -2.18 5.92 0.70
N VAL A 182 -3.35 5.36 0.35
CA VAL A 182 -3.83 4.15 1.01
C VAL A 182 -3.28 2.87 0.40
N TYR A 183 -2.95 1.88 1.24
CA TYR A 183 -2.52 0.57 0.75
C TYR A 183 -3.57 -0.53 0.99
N SER A 184 -3.44 -1.63 0.26
CA SER A 184 -4.34 -2.79 0.28
C SER A 184 -5.82 -2.46 -0.03
N PRO A 185 -6.15 -1.64 -1.05
CA PRO A 185 -7.53 -1.28 -1.37
C PRO A 185 -8.40 -2.51 -1.71
N MET A 186 -7.81 -3.56 -2.27
CA MET A 186 -8.48 -4.83 -2.60
C MET A 186 -8.36 -5.88 -1.48
N CYS A 187 -7.98 -5.52 -0.26
CA CYS A 187 -7.74 -6.46 0.85
C CYS A 187 -6.93 -7.69 0.43
N ARG A 188 -5.73 -7.49 -0.13
CA ARG A 188 -4.81 -8.55 -0.61
C ARG A 188 -5.47 -9.49 -1.65
N GLY A 189 -6.41 -8.98 -2.43
CA GLY A 189 -7.14 -9.71 -3.45
C GLY A 189 -8.43 -10.38 -2.97
N LEU A 190 -8.79 -10.29 -1.69
CA LEU A 190 -10.02 -10.87 -1.14
C LEU A 190 -11.28 -10.22 -1.74
N LEU A 191 -11.23 -8.92 -2.05
CA LEU A 191 -12.33 -8.17 -2.67
C LEU A 191 -12.38 -8.25 -4.21
N THR A 192 -11.67 -9.20 -4.84
CA THR A 192 -11.57 -9.29 -6.31
C THR A 192 -12.28 -10.51 -6.92
N SER A 193 -13.12 -11.22 -6.19
CA SER A 193 -13.73 -12.51 -6.58
C SER A 193 -12.75 -13.64 -6.92
N LYS A 194 -11.44 -13.44 -6.73
CA LYS A 194 -10.42 -14.46 -7.06
C LYS A 194 -10.19 -15.47 -5.93
N PHE A 195 -10.85 -15.32 -4.78
CA PHE A 195 -10.75 -16.23 -3.65
C PHE A 195 -11.96 -17.13 -3.54
N SER A 196 -11.69 -18.38 -3.16
CA SER A 196 -12.64 -19.40 -2.73
C SER A 196 -12.03 -20.19 -1.58
N GLN A 197 -12.80 -21.10 -0.95
CA GLN A 197 -12.30 -22.01 0.09
C GLN A 197 -11.14 -22.88 -0.45
N GLU A 198 -11.30 -23.42 -1.68
CA GLU A 198 -10.30 -24.28 -2.33
C GLU A 198 -9.01 -23.48 -2.60
N ARG A 199 -9.13 -22.22 -3.06
CA ARG A 199 -7.97 -21.38 -3.30
C ARG A 199 -7.23 -21.03 -2.01
N LEU A 200 -7.95 -20.73 -0.93
CA LEU A 200 -7.34 -20.49 0.38
C LEU A 200 -6.61 -21.73 0.88
N ALA A 201 -7.23 -22.90 0.79
CA ALA A 201 -6.61 -24.16 1.18
C ALA A 201 -5.35 -24.49 0.36
N GLY A 202 -5.35 -24.13 -0.93
CA GLY A 202 -4.24 -24.34 -1.86
C GLY A 202 -3.10 -23.32 -1.78
N LEU A 203 -3.19 -22.28 -0.93
CA LEU A 203 -2.08 -21.37 -0.74
C LEU A 203 -0.86 -22.07 -0.10
N PRO A 204 0.39 -21.71 -0.47
CA PRO A 204 1.58 -22.18 0.20
C PRO A 204 1.51 -22.00 1.72
N LEU A 205 2.13 -22.90 2.49
CA LEU A 205 2.07 -22.86 3.96
C LEU A 205 2.73 -21.60 4.55
N ASP A 206 3.69 -21.03 3.86
CA ASP A 206 4.40 -19.79 4.20
C ASP A 206 3.70 -18.53 3.69
N ASP A 207 2.62 -18.64 2.92
CA ASP A 207 1.85 -17.48 2.46
C ASP A 207 1.27 -16.72 3.66
N HIS A 208 1.67 -15.47 3.81
CA HIS A 208 1.29 -14.63 4.94
C HIS A 208 -0.23 -14.41 5.07
N ARG A 209 -1.00 -14.53 3.98
CA ARG A 209 -2.47 -14.39 3.99
C ARG A 209 -3.13 -15.44 4.88
N ARG A 210 -2.56 -16.67 4.92
CA ARG A 210 -3.08 -17.74 5.78
C ARG A 210 -3.16 -17.36 7.26
N ARG A 211 -2.36 -16.40 7.71
CA ARG A 211 -2.29 -15.95 9.12
C ARG A 211 -3.06 -14.66 9.40
N LYS A 212 -3.66 -14.04 8.36
CA LYS A 212 -4.39 -12.78 8.52
C LYS A 212 -5.82 -13.04 8.95
N PRO A 213 -6.38 -12.24 9.89
CA PRO A 213 -7.76 -12.41 10.36
C PRO A 213 -8.80 -12.46 9.23
N ASP A 214 -8.65 -11.63 8.19
CA ASP A 214 -9.56 -11.59 7.04
C ASP A 214 -9.67 -12.94 6.30
N PHE A 215 -8.64 -13.78 6.39
CA PHE A 215 -8.56 -15.11 5.76
C PHE A 215 -8.87 -16.25 6.74
N GLN A 216 -9.36 -15.93 7.93
CA GLN A 216 -9.82 -16.91 8.94
C GLN A 216 -11.35 -16.86 9.07
N GLU A 217 -11.94 -17.98 9.53
CA GLU A 217 -13.38 -17.99 9.85
C GLU A 217 -13.66 -17.24 11.16
N PRO A 218 -14.79 -16.56 11.27
CA PRO A 218 -15.89 -16.45 10.29
C PRO A 218 -15.73 -15.34 9.25
N GLN A 219 -14.69 -14.50 9.35
CA GLN A 219 -14.47 -13.32 8.50
C GLN A 219 -14.36 -13.69 7.02
N PHE A 220 -13.65 -14.79 6.72
CA PHE A 220 -13.42 -15.22 5.35
C PHE A 220 -14.73 -15.56 4.64
N THR A 221 -15.54 -16.45 5.20
CA THR A 221 -16.85 -16.81 4.61
C THR A 221 -17.79 -15.60 4.51
N ALA A 222 -17.84 -14.76 5.55
CA ALA A 222 -18.65 -13.53 5.51
C ALA A 222 -18.20 -12.57 4.40
N THR A 223 -16.90 -12.50 4.12
CA THR A 223 -16.38 -11.67 3.04
C THR A 223 -16.65 -12.27 1.65
N LEU A 224 -16.55 -13.57 1.47
CA LEU A 224 -16.94 -14.21 0.19
C LEU A 224 -18.41 -13.92 -0.15
N GLN A 225 -19.31 -14.03 0.85
CA GLN A 225 -20.71 -13.67 0.68
C GLN A 225 -20.93 -12.19 0.34
N LEU A 226 -20.16 -11.29 0.95
CA LEU A 226 -20.18 -9.86 0.59
C LEU A 226 -19.74 -9.67 -0.86
N VAL A 227 -18.62 -10.25 -1.27
CA VAL A 227 -18.07 -10.14 -2.64
C VAL A 227 -19.08 -10.60 -3.69
N ASP A 228 -19.79 -11.71 -3.44
CA ASP A 228 -20.85 -12.18 -4.35
C ASP A 228 -22.01 -11.18 -4.46
N ARG A 229 -22.36 -10.49 -3.36
CA ARG A 229 -23.39 -9.46 -3.35
C ARG A 229 -22.95 -8.12 -3.95
N LEU A 230 -21.66 -7.85 -3.98
CA LEU A 230 -21.10 -6.67 -4.67
C LEU A 230 -21.02 -6.85 -6.19
N ARG A 231 -21.11 -8.09 -6.69
CA ARG A 231 -21.03 -8.39 -8.10
C ARG A 231 -22.07 -7.64 -8.96
N PRO A 232 -23.37 -7.58 -8.60
CA PRO A 232 -24.35 -6.82 -9.38
C PRO A 232 -24.01 -5.33 -9.48
N VAL A 233 -23.40 -4.74 -8.42
CA VAL A 233 -22.94 -3.35 -8.45
C VAL A 233 -21.83 -3.16 -9.47
N ALA A 234 -20.86 -4.06 -9.54
CA ALA A 234 -19.78 -4.01 -10.52
C ALA A 234 -20.30 -4.24 -11.95
N GLU A 235 -21.18 -5.24 -12.16
CA GLU A 235 -21.72 -5.61 -13.47
C GLU A 235 -22.56 -4.50 -14.11
N ARG A 236 -23.45 -3.82 -13.35
CA ARG A 236 -24.26 -2.71 -13.89
C ARG A 236 -23.43 -1.49 -14.28
N ASN A 237 -22.23 -1.37 -13.75
CA ASN A 237 -21.30 -0.29 -14.04
C ASN A 237 -20.21 -0.69 -15.05
N ASP A 238 -20.29 -1.91 -15.61
CA ASP A 238 -19.31 -2.46 -16.55
C ASP A 238 -17.86 -2.41 -16.04
N ILE A 239 -17.67 -2.69 -14.74
CA ILE A 239 -16.36 -2.73 -14.09
C ILE A 239 -16.12 -4.05 -13.36
N THR A 240 -14.86 -4.35 -13.10
CA THR A 240 -14.50 -5.52 -12.28
C THR A 240 -14.65 -5.22 -10.78
N LEU A 241 -14.79 -6.26 -9.97
CA LEU A 241 -14.77 -6.12 -8.50
C LEU A 241 -13.45 -5.54 -7.97
N ALA A 242 -12.33 -5.75 -8.68
CA ALA A 242 -11.06 -5.11 -8.36
C ALA A 242 -11.13 -3.59 -8.55
N GLN A 243 -11.69 -3.16 -9.68
CA GLN A 243 -11.92 -1.73 -9.96
C GLN A 243 -12.92 -1.13 -8.98
N LEU A 244 -14.02 -1.83 -8.68
CA LEU A 244 -15.00 -1.39 -7.67
C LEU A 244 -14.33 -1.14 -6.30
N ALA A 245 -13.49 -2.07 -5.84
CA ALA A 245 -12.81 -1.93 -4.56
C ALA A 245 -11.83 -0.74 -4.52
N ILE A 246 -11.14 -0.46 -5.63
CA ILE A 246 -10.24 0.69 -5.76
C ILE A 246 -11.04 1.99 -5.85
N SER A 247 -12.08 2.07 -6.68
CA SER A 247 -12.92 3.26 -6.81
C SER A 247 -13.63 3.60 -5.51
N TRP A 248 -14.00 2.57 -4.72
CA TRP A 248 -14.61 2.79 -3.41
C TRP A 248 -13.67 3.51 -2.42
N VAL A 249 -12.38 3.18 -2.37
CA VAL A 249 -11.43 3.93 -1.51
C VAL A 249 -11.16 5.33 -2.06
N LEU A 250 -11.15 5.50 -3.37
CA LEU A 250 -10.94 6.79 -4.04
C LEU A 250 -12.17 7.71 -4.01
N ARG A 251 -13.35 7.23 -3.54
CA ARG A 251 -14.55 8.07 -3.38
C ARG A 251 -14.36 9.19 -2.36
N ARG A 252 -13.43 9.00 -1.41
CA ARG A 252 -13.14 9.97 -0.36
C ARG A 252 -12.18 11.02 -0.89
N SER A 253 -12.59 12.29 -0.88
CA SER A 253 -11.76 13.42 -1.34
C SER A 253 -10.47 13.60 -0.56
N GLU A 254 -10.42 13.08 0.68
CA GLU A 254 -9.24 13.10 1.54
C GLU A 254 -8.18 12.07 1.13
N VAL A 255 -8.55 11.07 0.32
CA VAL A 255 -7.64 10.06 -0.20
C VAL A 255 -6.99 10.57 -1.48
N THR A 256 -5.69 10.81 -1.42
CA THR A 256 -4.90 11.31 -2.57
C THR A 256 -4.66 10.23 -3.63
N ALA A 257 -4.37 9.00 -3.19
CA ALA A 257 -4.07 7.88 -4.08
C ALA A 257 -4.27 6.53 -3.40
N ALA A 258 -4.48 5.47 -4.19
CA ALA A 258 -4.52 4.08 -3.76
C ALA A 258 -3.36 3.30 -4.36
N ILE A 259 -2.55 2.62 -3.52
CA ILE A 259 -1.45 1.78 -3.96
C ILE A 259 -1.98 0.41 -4.33
N VAL A 260 -1.75 0.00 -5.56
CA VAL A 260 -2.19 -1.29 -6.10
C VAL A 260 -1.00 -2.16 -6.44
N GLY A 261 -0.97 -3.36 -5.88
CA GLY A 261 0.04 -4.37 -6.22
C GLY A 261 -0.33 -5.14 -7.49
N ALA A 262 0.61 -5.23 -8.44
CA ALA A 262 0.49 -6.08 -9.61
C ALA A 262 1.72 -7.00 -9.75
N ARG A 263 1.51 -8.18 -10.32
CA ARG A 263 2.57 -9.15 -10.62
C ARG A 263 2.78 -9.34 -12.13
N ARG A 264 1.80 -8.97 -12.92
CA ARG A 264 1.76 -9.11 -14.38
C ARG A 264 1.15 -7.88 -15.02
N PRO A 265 1.55 -7.56 -16.27
CA PRO A 265 1.04 -6.40 -17.01
C PRO A 265 -0.47 -6.31 -17.06
N GLU A 266 -1.16 -7.43 -17.33
CA GLU A 266 -2.63 -7.45 -17.48
C GLU A 266 -3.35 -7.01 -16.20
N GLN A 267 -2.77 -7.30 -15.03
CA GLN A 267 -3.36 -6.92 -13.75
C GLN A 267 -3.32 -5.41 -13.53
N ILE A 268 -2.22 -4.77 -13.92
CA ILE A 268 -2.11 -3.32 -13.76
C ILE A 268 -2.93 -2.59 -14.82
N ALA A 269 -2.96 -3.07 -16.07
CA ALA A 269 -3.80 -2.51 -17.12
C ALA A 269 -5.31 -2.59 -16.77
N GLU A 270 -5.74 -3.66 -16.09
CA GLU A 270 -7.10 -3.77 -15.55
C GLU A 270 -7.36 -2.74 -14.46
N THR A 271 -6.49 -2.68 -13.45
CA THR A 271 -6.74 -1.90 -12.24
C THR A 271 -6.47 -0.41 -12.40
N ALA A 272 -5.61 0.00 -13.34
CA ALA A 272 -5.34 1.41 -13.63
C ALA A 272 -6.62 2.19 -14.00
N LYS A 273 -7.54 1.55 -14.72
CA LYS A 273 -8.82 2.15 -15.16
C LYS A 273 -9.76 2.51 -14.00
N ALA A 274 -9.49 2.03 -12.78
CA ALA A 274 -10.32 2.34 -11.62
C ALA A 274 -10.29 3.84 -11.24
N SER A 275 -9.25 4.58 -11.63
CA SER A 275 -9.14 6.02 -11.38
C SER A 275 -10.08 6.87 -12.26
N ASP A 276 -10.50 6.34 -13.40
CA ASP A 276 -11.30 7.08 -14.39
C ASP A 276 -12.80 7.03 -14.08
N TRP A 277 -13.18 6.21 -13.09
CA TRP A 277 -14.56 5.94 -12.79
C TRP A 277 -14.96 6.41 -11.39
N LYS A 278 -16.13 7.05 -11.30
CA LYS A 278 -16.71 7.54 -10.04
C LYS A 278 -17.96 6.74 -9.72
N LEU A 279 -18.03 6.24 -8.48
CA LEU A 279 -19.21 5.59 -7.93
C LEU A 279 -20.38 6.59 -7.83
N ALA A 280 -21.57 6.18 -8.29
CA ALA A 280 -22.79 6.92 -8.06
C ALA A 280 -23.19 6.81 -6.56
N ASP A 281 -23.92 7.80 -6.07
CA ASP A 281 -24.33 7.84 -4.66
C ASP A 281 -25.20 6.61 -4.30
N GLU A 282 -26.06 6.16 -5.20
CA GLU A 282 -26.90 4.96 -5.01
C GLU A 282 -26.05 3.68 -4.89
N ASP A 283 -24.95 3.58 -5.63
CA ASP A 283 -24.01 2.47 -5.54
C ASP A 283 -23.27 2.49 -4.20
N ILE A 284 -22.87 3.67 -3.75
CA ILE A 284 -22.22 3.84 -2.44
C ILE A 284 -23.17 3.43 -1.34
N GLU A 285 -24.43 3.88 -1.35
CA GLU A 285 -25.44 3.52 -0.36
C GLU A 285 -25.68 2.00 -0.31
N GLU A 286 -25.80 1.34 -1.47
CA GLU A 286 -25.95 -0.11 -1.53
C GLU A 286 -24.74 -0.84 -0.95
N ILE A 287 -23.51 -0.41 -1.31
CA ILE A 287 -22.28 -0.98 -0.77
C ILE A 287 -22.23 -0.82 0.76
N GLU A 288 -22.58 0.36 1.29
CA GLU A 288 -22.58 0.61 2.74
C GLU A 288 -23.60 -0.28 3.47
N GLN A 289 -24.79 -0.52 2.90
CA GLN A 289 -25.76 -1.46 3.44
C GLN A 289 -25.23 -2.89 3.48
N LEU A 290 -24.57 -3.35 2.40
CA LEU A 290 -23.96 -4.67 2.33
C LEU A 290 -22.85 -4.86 3.37
N LEU A 291 -22.03 -3.83 3.59
CA LEU A 291 -20.99 -3.81 4.60
C LEU A 291 -21.58 -3.87 6.03
N ALA A 292 -22.61 -3.09 6.30
CA ALA A 292 -23.30 -3.08 7.59
C ALA A 292 -23.93 -4.46 7.91
N GLU A 293 -24.57 -5.11 6.92
CA GLU A 293 -25.12 -6.46 7.08
C GLU A 293 -24.03 -7.52 7.36
N ARG A 294 -22.88 -7.42 6.67
CA ARG A 294 -21.73 -8.28 6.96
C ARG A 294 -21.28 -8.12 8.41
N GLN A 295 -21.11 -6.87 8.86
CA GLN A 295 -20.66 -6.59 10.22
C GLN A 295 -21.66 -7.10 11.27
N LYS A 296 -22.95 -6.93 11.03
CA LYS A 296 -24.02 -7.46 11.91
C LYS A 296 -23.93 -8.98 12.03
N LYS A 297 -23.72 -9.71 10.92
CA LYS A 297 -23.55 -11.17 10.94
C LYS A 297 -22.33 -11.62 11.76
N LEU A 298 -21.25 -10.88 11.74
CA LEU A 298 -20.03 -11.20 12.50
C LEU A 298 -20.22 -10.94 14.00
N ASN A 299 -21.00 -9.94 14.38
CA ASN A 299 -21.26 -9.59 15.78
C ASN A 299 -22.31 -10.49 16.44
N THR A 300 -23.07 -11.28 15.66
CA THR A 300 -24.17 -12.14 16.16
C THR A 300 -23.69 -13.56 16.49
N LYS A 301 -22.42 -13.86 16.28
CA LYS A 301 -21.76 -15.14 16.62
C LYS A 301 -20.83 -14.98 17.80
#